data_129eab776dab853d88fa9c157a57170e
#
_entry.id   129eab776dab853d88fa9c157a57170e
#
_cell.length_a   1.000
_cell.length_b   1.000
_cell.length_c   1.000
_cell.angle_alpha   90.00
_cell.angle_beta   90.00
_cell.angle_gamma   90.00
#
_symmetry.space_group_name_H-M   'P 1'
#
loop_
_entity.id
_entity.type
_entity.pdbx_description
1 polymer ?
#
loop_
_entity_poly.entity_id
_entity_poly.type
_entity_poly.pdbx_seq_one_letter_code
_entity_poly.pdbx_strand_id
1 'polypeptide(L)'
;MSVKIFYVEDEPFLGRIVKESLESRNFSVYMVSDGNEALKRFTEVCPHICVLDIMLPHKDGYTLAQEIRKQDARIPIIFVTAKTQTEDLVKGFDVGGNDYLRKPFSMEELIVRITNLLQLTERLASSQECVTLGKFLFIPGRYELKGPSQTRKLSHREASLLQLLVENRNTTIQRKEILLKLWGDDSFFNSRNLDVYVTKLRDYLKEDSSIQIITIKGIGYHFTA
;
A
#
# COMPACT_ATOMS: atom_id res chain seq x y z
N MET A 1 -8.01 -19.63 9.26
CA MET A 1 -7.03 -19.94 8.19
C MET A 1 -5.78 -19.12 8.44
N SER A 2 -4.58 -19.69 8.17
CA SER A 2 -3.33 -18.94 8.30
C SER A 2 -3.20 -17.91 7.18
N VAL A 3 -2.65 -16.73 7.48
CA VAL A 3 -2.38 -15.69 6.48
C VAL A 3 -1.24 -16.15 5.58
N LYS A 4 -1.48 -16.15 4.27
CA LYS A 4 -0.48 -16.51 3.25
C LYS A 4 0.30 -15.29 2.82
N ILE A 5 1.62 -15.34 2.95
CA ILE A 5 2.55 -14.31 2.50
C ILE A 5 3.30 -14.83 1.29
N PHE A 6 3.27 -14.08 0.19
CA PHE A 6 4.09 -14.34 -0.97
C PHE A 6 5.36 -13.51 -0.87
N TYR A 7 6.51 -14.19 -0.68
CA TYR A 7 7.78 -13.54 -0.44
C TYR A 7 8.75 -13.81 -1.59
N VAL A 8 9.21 -12.76 -2.26
CA VAL A 8 10.16 -12.87 -3.38
C VAL A 8 11.46 -12.20 -2.99
N GLU A 9 12.52 -12.98 -2.89
CA GLU A 9 13.85 -12.57 -2.42
C GLU A 9 14.90 -13.50 -3.02
N ASP A 10 15.92 -12.96 -3.66
CA ASP A 10 16.98 -13.74 -4.31
C ASP A 10 18.16 -14.07 -3.40
N GLU A 11 18.32 -13.37 -2.27
CA GLU A 11 19.34 -13.69 -1.25
C GLU A 11 18.90 -14.89 -0.40
N PRO A 12 19.49 -16.10 -0.58
CA PRO A 12 18.97 -17.32 0.07
C PRO A 12 19.02 -17.26 1.59
N PHE A 13 20.07 -16.61 2.16
CA PHE A 13 20.27 -16.52 3.59
C PHE A 13 19.24 -15.57 4.23
N LEU A 14 19.05 -14.37 3.67
CA LEU A 14 18.05 -13.43 4.14
C LEU A 14 16.66 -14.02 3.97
N GLY A 15 16.36 -14.59 2.80
CA GLY A 15 15.09 -15.22 2.51
C GLY A 15 14.70 -16.29 3.52
N ARG A 16 15.64 -17.15 3.89
CA ARG A 16 15.42 -18.19 4.89
C ARG A 16 15.12 -17.62 6.29
N ILE A 17 15.92 -16.65 6.75
CA ILE A 17 15.71 -16.02 8.07
C ILE A 17 14.35 -15.36 8.15
N VAL A 18 13.96 -14.60 7.11
CA VAL A 18 12.66 -13.92 7.07
C VAL A 18 11.53 -14.94 7.05
N LYS A 19 11.63 -15.98 6.23
CA LYS A 19 10.63 -17.05 6.16
C LYS A 19 10.44 -17.72 7.52
N GLU A 20 11.52 -18.25 8.13
CA GLU A 20 11.46 -18.93 9.42
C GLU A 20 10.88 -18.02 10.52
N SER A 21 11.24 -16.75 10.52
CA SER A 21 10.74 -15.78 11.49
C SER A 21 9.25 -15.46 11.32
N LEU A 22 8.75 -15.38 10.09
CA LEU A 22 7.32 -15.18 9.82
C LEU A 22 6.53 -16.45 10.12
N GLU A 23 7.03 -17.63 9.76
CA GLU A 23 6.38 -18.91 10.05
C GLU A 23 6.27 -19.19 11.56
N SER A 24 7.27 -18.78 12.36
CA SER A 24 7.20 -18.88 13.82
C SER A 24 6.09 -18.03 14.44
N ARG A 25 5.52 -17.08 13.68
CA ARG A 25 4.41 -16.21 14.08
C ARG A 25 3.09 -16.57 13.40
N ASN A 26 2.94 -17.84 12.99
CA ASN A 26 1.74 -18.42 12.38
C ASN A 26 1.36 -17.85 10.99
N PHE A 27 2.28 -17.24 10.26
CA PHE A 27 2.11 -16.95 8.84
C PHE A 27 2.46 -18.19 7.99
N SER A 28 1.84 -18.34 6.82
CA SER A 28 2.23 -19.32 5.82
C SER A 28 3.03 -18.63 4.73
N VAL A 29 4.34 -18.89 4.64
CA VAL A 29 5.24 -18.17 3.74
C VAL A 29 5.57 -18.99 2.50
N TYR A 30 5.25 -18.44 1.34
CA TYR A 30 5.57 -18.99 0.02
C TYR A 30 6.69 -18.15 -0.59
N MET A 31 7.91 -18.67 -0.48
CA MET A 31 9.12 -17.97 -0.95
C MET A 31 9.46 -18.41 -2.38
N VAL A 32 9.84 -17.43 -3.21
CA VAL A 32 10.39 -17.58 -4.55
C VAL A 32 11.62 -16.72 -4.69
N SER A 33 12.65 -17.24 -5.38
CA SER A 33 13.93 -16.52 -5.57
C SER A 33 14.12 -15.92 -6.97
N ASP A 34 13.23 -16.22 -7.91
CA ASP A 34 13.30 -15.75 -9.30
C ASP A 34 12.01 -15.02 -9.71
N GLY A 35 12.17 -13.77 -10.20
CA GLY A 35 11.06 -12.96 -10.67
C GLY A 35 10.27 -13.57 -11.83
N ASN A 36 10.88 -14.43 -12.67
CA ASN A 36 10.18 -15.10 -13.77
C ASN A 36 9.23 -16.20 -13.30
N GLU A 37 9.59 -16.92 -12.25
CA GLU A 37 8.73 -17.96 -11.66
C GLU A 37 7.65 -17.36 -10.76
N ALA A 38 7.91 -16.17 -10.23
CA ALA A 38 7.09 -15.55 -9.21
C ALA A 38 5.63 -15.37 -9.65
N LEU A 39 5.35 -14.94 -10.87
CA LEU A 39 3.98 -14.70 -11.33
C LEU A 39 3.14 -15.97 -11.42
N LYS A 40 3.74 -17.09 -11.88
CA LYS A 40 3.08 -18.39 -11.93
C LYS A 40 2.75 -18.88 -10.52
N ARG A 41 3.72 -18.82 -9.61
CA ARG A 41 3.54 -19.24 -8.21
C ARG A 41 2.55 -18.36 -7.47
N PHE A 42 2.51 -17.05 -7.75
CA PHE A 42 1.51 -16.13 -7.20
C PHE A 42 0.08 -16.61 -7.50
N THR A 43 -0.19 -16.99 -8.76
CA THR A 43 -1.51 -17.45 -9.19
C THR A 43 -1.90 -18.77 -8.50
N GLU A 44 -0.96 -19.69 -8.29
CA GLU A 44 -1.19 -20.98 -7.61
C GLU A 44 -1.46 -20.80 -6.11
N VAL A 45 -0.74 -19.88 -5.46
CA VAL A 45 -0.79 -19.68 -4.01
C VAL A 45 -2.02 -18.90 -3.58
N CYS A 46 -2.47 -17.92 -4.37
CA CYS A 46 -3.51 -16.96 -4.00
C CYS A 46 -3.22 -16.34 -2.63
N PRO A 47 -2.14 -15.56 -2.48
CA PRO A 47 -1.72 -15.01 -1.19
C PRO A 47 -2.62 -13.87 -0.72
N HIS A 48 -2.46 -13.49 0.55
CA HIS A 48 -3.16 -12.34 1.14
C HIS A 48 -2.32 -11.05 1.07
N ILE A 49 -1.00 -11.17 0.95
CA ILE A 49 -0.05 -10.06 0.85
C ILE A 49 1.21 -10.51 0.13
N CYS A 50 1.84 -9.58 -0.60
CA CYS A 50 3.15 -9.78 -1.24
C CYS A 50 4.23 -8.95 -0.53
N VAL A 51 5.40 -9.56 -0.36
CA VAL A 51 6.65 -8.90 0.06
C VAL A 51 7.66 -9.15 -1.05
N LEU A 52 8.07 -8.10 -1.75
CA LEU A 52 8.85 -8.21 -2.99
C LEU A 52 10.16 -7.44 -2.86
N ASP A 53 11.30 -8.11 -3.03
CA ASP A 53 12.53 -7.39 -3.29
C ASP A 53 12.42 -6.67 -4.65
N ILE A 54 12.97 -5.48 -4.72
CA ILE A 54 13.04 -4.72 -5.97
C ILE A 54 14.18 -5.24 -6.84
N MET A 55 15.29 -5.65 -6.24
CA MET A 55 16.52 -6.01 -6.94
C MET A 55 16.59 -7.52 -7.23
N LEU A 56 15.59 -8.05 -7.91
CA LEU A 56 15.54 -9.46 -8.29
C LEU A 56 16.27 -9.73 -9.61
N PRO A 57 16.86 -10.90 -9.80
CA PRO A 57 17.40 -11.32 -11.08
C PRO A 57 16.30 -11.51 -12.13
N HIS A 58 16.65 -11.33 -13.40
CA HIS A 58 15.82 -11.53 -14.59
C HIS A 58 14.63 -10.58 -14.70
N LYS A 59 13.83 -10.44 -13.66
CA LYS A 59 12.66 -9.55 -13.62
C LYS A 59 12.64 -8.79 -12.28
N ASP A 60 12.75 -7.46 -12.34
CA ASP A 60 12.75 -6.62 -11.15
C ASP A 60 11.38 -6.62 -10.42
N GLY A 61 11.40 -6.29 -9.14
CA GLY A 61 10.20 -6.29 -8.29
C GLY A 61 9.12 -5.30 -8.75
N TYR A 62 9.47 -4.21 -9.42
CA TYR A 62 8.49 -3.26 -9.96
C TYR A 62 7.70 -3.86 -11.13
N THR A 63 8.41 -4.50 -12.06
CA THR A 63 7.79 -5.20 -13.19
C THR A 63 6.89 -6.33 -12.69
N LEU A 64 7.36 -7.10 -11.71
CA LEU A 64 6.56 -8.15 -11.08
C LEU A 64 5.29 -7.57 -10.41
N ALA A 65 5.40 -6.46 -9.68
CA ALA A 65 4.25 -5.82 -9.06
C ALA A 65 3.22 -5.34 -10.10
N GLN A 66 3.65 -4.78 -11.23
CA GLN A 66 2.74 -4.39 -12.31
C GLN A 66 1.98 -5.59 -12.88
N GLU A 67 2.64 -6.74 -13.05
CA GLU A 67 2.00 -7.97 -13.52
C GLU A 67 1.01 -8.53 -12.48
N ILE A 68 1.37 -8.51 -11.20
CA ILE A 68 0.47 -8.88 -10.10
C ILE A 68 -0.76 -7.96 -10.09
N ARG A 69 -0.59 -6.64 -10.27
CA ARG A 69 -1.69 -5.67 -10.30
C ARG A 69 -2.68 -5.90 -11.44
N LYS A 70 -2.24 -6.46 -12.56
CA LYS A 70 -3.15 -6.86 -13.66
C LYS A 70 -4.02 -8.04 -13.28
N GLN A 71 -3.56 -8.94 -12.40
CA GLN A 71 -4.31 -10.10 -11.92
C GLN A 71 -5.14 -9.77 -10.68
N ASP A 72 -4.53 -9.08 -9.72
CA ASP A 72 -5.19 -8.62 -8.49
C ASP A 72 -4.80 -7.15 -8.19
N ALA A 73 -5.72 -6.25 -8.47
CA ALA A 73 -5.53 -4.82 -8.21
C ALA A 73 -5.52 -4.48 -6.71
N ARG A 74 -6.01 -5.37 -5.84
CA ARG A 74 -6.26 -5.09 -4.42
C ARG A 74 -5.23 -5.67 -3.47
N ILE A 75 -4.53 -6.74 -3.86
CA ILE A 75 -3.58 -7.38 -2.96
C ILE A 75 -2.54 -6.38 -2.41
N PRO A 76 -2.28 -6.32 -1.10
CA PRO A 76 -1.25 -5.46 -0.55
C PRO A 76 0.15 -5.90 -1.02
N ILE A 77 1.00 -4.93 -1.39
CA ILE A 77 2.39 -5.17 -1.79
C ILE A 77 3.31 -4.31 -0.94
N ILE A 78 4.25 -4.94 -0.25
CA ILE A 78 5.39 -4.29 0.42
C ILE A 78 6.62 -4.50 -0.46
N PHE A 79 7.29 -3.42 -0.84
CA PHE A 79 8.60 -3.53 -1.44
C PHE A 79 9.70 -3.55 -0.37
N VAL A 80 10.65 -4.45 -0.55
CA VAL A 80 11.88 -4.49 0.26
C VAL A 80 13.04 -4.05 -0.64
N THR A 81 13.91 -3.16 -0.17
CA THR A 81 14.95 -2.63 -1.05
C THR A 81 16.15 -2.06 -0.30
N ALA A 82 17.35 -2.19 -0.90
CA ALA A 82 18.54 -1.45 -0.50
C ALA A 82 18.58 -0.02 -1.09
N LYS A 83 17.69 0.31 -2.03
CA LYS A 83 17.64 1.63 -2.67
C LYS A 83 17.16 2.71 -1.72
N THR A 84 17.78 3.88 -1.80
CA THR A 84 17.58 4.99 -0.86
C THR A 84 17.03 6.26 -1.50
N GLN A 85 16.94 6.30 -2.83
CA GLN A 85 16.56 7.51 -3.56
C GLN A 85 15.03 7.71 -3.55
N THR A 86 14.62 8.96 -3.42
CA THR A 86 13.20 9.34 -3.40
C THR A 86 12.49 8.97 -4.71
N GLU A 87 13.23 9.00 -5.84
CA GLU A 87 12.73 8.66 -7.16
C GLU A 87 12.31 7.19 -7.27
N ASP A 88 13.07 6.28 -6.64
CA ASP A 88 12.73 4.85 -6.58
C ASP A 88 11.44 4.61 -5.81
N LEU A 89 11.20 5.39 -4.76
CA LEU A 89 9.95 5.35 -4.00
C LEU A 89 8.74 5.77 -4.81
N VAL A 90 8.85 6.92 -5.48
CA VAL A 90 7.77 7.44 -6.33
C VAL A 90 7.44 6.41 -7.41
N LYS A 91 8.45 5.85 -8.08
CA LYS A 91 8.27 4.79 -9.07
C LYS A 91 7.52 3.58 -8.49
N GLY A 92 7.88 3.13 -7.30
CA GLY A 92 7.21 1.98 -6.70
C GLY A 92 5.75 2.22 -6.31
N PHE A 93 5.41 3.42 -5.88
CA PHE A 93 4.02 3.78 -5.65
C PHE A 93 3.24 3.92 -6.96
N ASP A 94 3.88 4.37 -8.04
CA ASP A 94 3.25 4.45 -9.35
C ASP A 94 2.94 3.07 -9.94
N VAL A 95 3.77 2.08 -9.65
CA VAL A 95 3.50 0.68 -10.05
C VAL A 95 2.57 -0.07 -9.10
N GLY A 96 2.05 0.60 -8.06
CA GLY A 96 1.02 0.06 -7.18
C GLY A 96 1.53 -0.60 -5.88
N GLY A 97 2.76 -0.31 -5.46
CA GLY A 97 3.24 -0.66 -4.11
C GLY A 97 2.44 0.04 -3.03
N ASN A 98 2.24 -0.62 -1.91
CA ASN A 98 1.48 -0.07 -0.78
C ASN A 98 2.39 0.39 0.35
N ASP A 99 3.56 -0.21 0.48
CA ASP A 99 4.55 0.16 1.48
C ASP A 99 5.97 -0.17 1.01
N TYR A 100 6.94 0.43 1.69
CA TYR A 100 8.36 0.26 1.44
C TYR A 100 9.10 -0.03 2.74
N LEU A 101 9.93 -1.06 2.70
CA LEU A 101 10.82 -1.44 3.79
C LEU A 101 12.27 -1.40 3.31
N ARG A 102 13.09 -0.62 3.97
CA ARG A 102 14.49 -0.45 3.58
C ARG A 102 15.38 -1.50 4.23
N LYS A 103 16.23 -2.14 3.44
CA LYS A 103 17.32 -3.01 3.94
C LYS A 103 18.48 -2.14 4.51
N PRO A 104 19.08 -2.49 5.69
CA PRO A 104 18.65 -3.55 6.59
C PRO A 104 17.42 -3.16 7.41
N PHE A 105 16.54 -4.12 7.72
CA PHE A 105 15.33 -3.93 8.51
C PHE A 105 15.25 -4.92 9.68
N SER A 106 14.44 -4.61 10.68
CA SER A 106 14.13 -5.56 11.75
C SER A 106 12.92 -6.41 11.36
N MET A 107 12.87 -7.63 11.88
CA MET A 107 11.72 -8.51 11.67
C MET A 107 10.44 -7.93 12.27
N GLU A 108 10.55 -7.24 13.39
CA GLU A 108 9.46 -6.56 14.06
C GLU A 108 8.84 -5.50 13.14
N GLU A 109 9.68 -4.71 12.46
CA GLU A 109 9.21 -3.69 11.51
C GLU A 109 8.44 -4.32 10.35
N LEU A 110 8.99 -5.38 9.74
CA LEU A 110 8.30 -6.10 8.65
C LEU A 110 6.94 -6.64 9.12
N ILE A 111 6.87 -7.26 10.29
CA ILE A 111 5.65 -7.84 10.84
C ILE A 111 4.59 -6.78 11.12
N VAL A 112 4.99 -5.65 11.73
CA VAL A 112 4.08 -4.52 11.99
C VAL A 112 3.48 -4.00 10.67
N ARG A 113 4.29 -3.85 9.62
CA ARG A 113 3.82 -3.41 8.31
C ARG A 113 2.87 -4.40 7.64
N ILE A 114 3.19 -5.69 7.68
CA ILE A 114 2.31 -6.76 7.18
C ILE A 114 0.97 -6.73 7.90
N THR A 115 0.99 -6.73 9.22
CA THR A 115 -0.24 -6.76 10.06
C THR A 115 -1.10 -5.54 9.81
N ASN A 116 -0.49 -4.36 9.76
CA ASN A 116 -1.19 -3.11 9.51
C ASN A 116 -1.88 -3.12 8.13
N LEU A 117 -1.17 -3.52 7.07
CA LEU A 117 -1.75 -3.60 5.73
C LEU A 117 -2.90 -4.60 5.64
N LEU A 118 -2.80 -5.74 6.30
CA LEU A 118 -3.88 -6.74 6.33
C LEU A 118 -5.11 -6.20 7.05
N GLN A 119 -4.95 -5.56 8.22
CA GLN A 119 -6.06 -4.94 8.96
C GLN A 119 -6.76 -3.85 8.14
N LEU A 120 -5.99 -3.01 7.46
CA LEU A 120 -6.55 -1.98 6.57
C LEU A 120 -7.32 -2.61 5.40
N THR A 121 -6.84 -3.73 4.86
CA THR A 121 -7.53 -4.47 3.78
C THR A 121 -8.87 -5.01 4.26
N GLU A 122 -8.91 -5.64 5.42
CA GLU A 122 -10.14 -6.16 6.02
C GLU A 122 -11.14 -5.04 6.30
N ARG A 123 -10.67 -3.92 6.85
CA ARG A 123 -11.51 -2.74 7.13
C ARG A 123 -12.15 -2.18 5.87
N LEU A 124 -11.40 -2.03 4.79
CA LEU A 124 -11.93 -1.58 3.51
C LEU A 124 -12.91 -2.60 2.90
N ALA A 125 -12.57 -3.89 2.96
CA ALA A 125 -13.42 -4.95 2.42
C ALA A 125 -14.76 -5.07 3.16
N SER A 126 -14.79 -4.80 4.45
CA SER A 126 -16.01 -4.81 5.28
C SER A 126 -16.88 -3.57 5.09
N SER A 127 -16.32 -2.49 4.53
CA SER A 127 -17.08 -1.27 4.25
C SER A 127 -18.00 -1.48 3.04
N GLN A 128 -19.30 -1.65 3.30
CA GLN A 128 -20.32 -1.75 2.26
C GLN A 128 -20.86 -0.40 1.81
N GLU A 129 -20.52 0.66 2.52
CA GLU A 129 -21.08 2.00 2.29
C GLU A 129 -20.38 2.70 1.13
N CYS A 130 -21.17 3.14 0.16
CA CYS A 130 -20.71 4.09 -0.85
C CYS A 130 -20.77 5.50 -0.27
N VAL A 131 -19.72 6.29 -0.44
CA VAL A 131 -19.64 7.66 0.05
C VAL A 131 -19.69 8.64 -1.10
N THR A 132 -20.71 9.51 -1.09
CA THR A 132 -20.78 10.61 -2.05
C THR A 132 -19.90 11.75 -1.60
N LEU A 133 -19.00 12.17 -2.48
CA LEU A 133 -18.07 13.29 -2.29
C LEU A 133 -18.29 14.25 -3.46
N GLY A 134 -19.14 15.26 -3.26
CA GLY A 134 -19.52 16.18 -4.34
C GLY A 134 -19.97 15.40 -5.59
N LYS A 135 -19.25 15.55 -6.71
CA LYS A 135 -19.50 14.85 -7.97
C LYS A 135 -18.92 13.42 -8.03
N PHE A 136 -18.24 12.98 -7.00
CA PHE A 136 -17.60 11.67 -6.94
C PHE A 136 -18.39 10.69 -6.07
N LEU A 137 -18.29 9.41 -6.42
CA LEU A 137 -18.76 8.30 -5.60
C LEU A 137 -17.56 7.41 -5.23
N PHE A 138 -17.19 7.39 -3.96
CA PHE A 138 -16.16 6.53 -3.43
C PHE A 138 -16.78 5.22 -2.92
N ILE A 139 -16.25 4.10 -3.37
CA ILE A 139 -16.66 2.74 -2.99
C ILE A 139 -15.47 2.03 -2.36
N PRO A 140 -15.28 2.16 -1.02
CA PRO A 140 -14.11 1.62 -0.32
C PRO A 140 -13.88 0.13 -0.58
N GLY A 141 -14.90 -0.70 -0.39
CA GLY A 141 -14.83 -2.16 -0.56
C GLY A 141 -14.48 -2.62 -1.98
N ARG A 142 -14.59 -1.74 -2.99
CA ARG A 142 -14.20 -2.00 -4.38
C ARG A 142 -12.92 -1.31 -4.79
N TYR A 143 -12.36 -0.46 -3.91
CA TYR A 143 -11.21 0.39 -4.25
C TYR A 143 -11.48 1.24 -5.49
N GLU A 144 -12.68 1.80 -5.57
CA GLU A 144 -13.14 2.59 -6.72
C GLU A 144 -13.49 4.02 -6.34
N LEU A 145 -13.06 4.94 -7.18
CA LEU A 145 -13.50 6.33 -7.17
C LEU A 145 -14.14 6.61 -8.54
N LYS A 146 -15.47 6.74 -8.56
CA LYS A 146 -16.23 7.12 -9.76
C LYS A 146 -16.33 8.62 -9.80
N GLY A 147 -15.76 9.23 -10.82
CA GLY A 147 -15.81 10.66 -11.07
C GLY A 147 -16.68 10.98 -12.30
N PRO A 148 -16.83 12.29 -12.61
CA PRO A 148 -17.62 12.74 -13.75
C PRO A 148 -17.11 12.19 -15.10
N SER A 149 -15.80 12.18 -15.29
CA SER A 149 -15.16 11.79 -16.55
C SER A 149 -14.77 10.32 -16.61
N GLN A 150 -14.45 9.70 -15.47
CA GLN A 150 -13.93 8.34 -15.43
C GLN A 150 -14.14 7.65 -14.09
N THR A 151 -14.14 6.32 -14.12
CA THR A 151 -14.00 5.49 -12.92
C THR A 151 -12.53 5.11 -12.74
N ARG A 152 -11.98 5.41 -11.57
CA ARG A 152 -10.59 5.13 -11.23
C ARG A 152 -10.50 4.01 -10.20
N LYS A 153 -9.64 3.03 -10.46
CA LYS A 153 -9.23 2.05 -9.45
C LYS A 153 -8.15 2.67 -8.57
N LEU A 154 -8.36 2.60 -7.28
CA LEU A 154 -7.41 3.06 -6.27
C LEU A 154 -6.53 1.90 -5.83
N SER A 155 -5.27 2.19 -5.52
CA SER A 155 -4.47 1.26 -4.74
C SER A 155 -5.02 1.16 -3.32
N HIS A 156 -4.64 0.09 -2.62
CA HIS A 156 -5.04 -0.09 -1.22
C HIS A 156 -4.74 1.16 -0.36
N ARG A 157 -3.54 1.74 -0.49
CA ARG A 157 -3.12 2.89 0.31
C ARG A 157 -3.88 4.18 -0.05
N GLU A 158 -4.17 4.39 -1.32
CA GLU A 158 -5.00 5.51 -1.78
C GLU A 158 -6.42 5.41 -1.22
N ALA A 159 -7.01 4.22 -1.27
CA ALA A 159 -8.34 3.97 -0.71
C ALA A 159 -8.36 4.14 0.82
N SER A 160 -7.34 3.62 1.53
CA SER A 160 -7.23 3.77 2.99
C SER A 160 -7.06 5.22 3.42
N LEU A 161 -6.24 6.00 2.69
CA LEU A 161 -6.07 7.42 2.98
C LEU A 161 -7.34 8.20 2.69
N LEU A 162 -8.00 7.94 1.56
CA LEU A 162 -9.26 8.60 1.24
C LEU A 162 -10.35 8.26 2.26
N GLN A 163 -10.46 7.00 2.68
CA GLN A 163 -11.39 6.58 3.73
C GLN A 163 -11.13 7.33 5.04
N LEU A 164 -9.86 7.43 5.46
CA LEU A 164 -9.48 8.15 6.68
C LEU A 164 -9.82 9.65 6.60
N LEU A 165 -9.61 10.27 5.44
CA LEU A 165 -9.98 11.67 5.22
C LEU A 165 -11.51 11.87 5.26
N VAL A 166 -12.27 10.96 4.68
CA VAL A 166 -13.74 10.95 4.70
C VAL A 166 -14.28 10.82 6.12
N GLU A 167 -13.73 9.92 6.93
CA GLU A 167 -14.09 9.74 8.33
C GLU A 167 -13.80 10.99 9.18
N ASN A 168 -12.86 11.82 8.76
CA ASN A 168 -12.49 13.10 9.39
C ASN A 168 -12.91 14.31 8.55
N ARG A 169 -14.01 14.18 7.79
CA ARG A 169 -14.54 15.25 6.93
C ARG A 169 -14.83 16.51 7.73
N ASN A 170 -14.45 17.66 7.17
CA ASN A 170 -14.60 19.00 7.76
C ASN A 170 -13.87 19.18 9.10
N THR A 171 -12.89 18.33 9.38
CA THR A 171 -11.99 18.47 10.53
C THR A 171 -10.54 18.39 10.09
N THR A 172 -9.63 18.82 10.96
CA THR A 172 -8.20 18.71 10.69
C THR A 172 -7.64 17.47 11.36
N ILE A 173 -7.09 16.56 10.57
CA ILE A 173 -6.39 15.39 11.07
C ILE A 173 -4.90 15.66 11.11
N GLN A 174 -4.24 15.31 12.22
CA GLN A 174 -2.81 15.52 12.38
C GLN A 174 -2.01 14.60 11.46
N ARG A 175 -0.93 15.12 10.88
CA ARG A 175 -0.02 14.34 10.03
C ARG A 175 0.46 13.07 10.74
N LYS A 176 0.87 13.20 12.01
CA LYS A 176 1.32 12.07 12.83
C LYS A 176 0.23 11.00 12.99
N GLU A 177 -0.99 11.41 13.21
CA GLU A 177 -2.11 10.48 13.35
C GLU A 177 -2.37 9.68 12.07
N ILE A 178 -2.32 10.34 10.90
CA ILE A 178 -2.41 9.66 9.61
C ILE A 178 -1.30 8.63 9.44
N LEU A 179 -0.06 9.01 9.76
CA LEU A 179 1.10 8.13 9.64
C LEU A 179 0.98 6.91 10.55
N LEU A 180 0.62 7.10 11.81
CA LEU A 180 0.43 5.99 12.75
C LEU A 180 -0.70 5.06 12.32
N LYS A 181 -1.85 5.60 11.89
CA LYS A 181 -2.99 4.79 11.45
C LYS A 181 -2.73 4.01 10.17
N LEU A 182 -2.00 4.59 9.22
CA LEU A 182 -1.79 3.97 7.91
C LEU A 182 -0.47 3.18 7.81
N TRP A 183 0.60 3.61 8.48
CA TRP A 183 1.92 2.98 8.39
C TRP A 183 2.41 2.35 9.70
N GLY A 184 1.79 2.69 10.83
CA GLY A 184 2.21 2.20 12.14
C GLY A 184 3.33 2.99 12.79
N ASP A 185 4.01 3.88 12.06
CA ASP A 185 5.07 4.77 12.53
C ASP A 185 5.04 6.13 11.81
N ASP A 186 5.67 7.14 12.43
CA ASP A 186 5.77 8.50 11.91
C ASP A 186 7.19 8.83 11.36
N SER A 187 7.89 7.83 10.85
CA SER A 187 9.24 7.99 10.28
C SER A 187 9.28 9.02 9.16
N PHE A 188 10.45 9.62 8.96
CA PHE A 188 10.69 10.57 7.86
C PHE A 188 10.35 9.97 6.50
N PHE A 189 10.58 8.68 6.33
CA PHE A 189 10.31 7.95 5.10
C PHE A 189 8.80 7.86 4.82
N ASN A 190 8.01 7.44 5.80
CA ASN A 190 6.56 7.37 5.68
C ASN A 190 5.93 8.76 5.51
N SER A 191 6.55 9.78 6.09
CA SER A 191 6.15 11.17 5.90
C SER A 191 6.20 11.60 4.42
N ARG A 192 7.25 11.22 3.69
CA ARG A 192 7.33 11.48 2.25
C ARG A 192 6.32 10.67 1.43
N ASN A 193 6.08 9.43 1.83
CA ASN A 193 5.06 8.60 1.20
C ASN A 193 3.67 9.26 1.28
N LEU A 194 3.31 9.77 2.45
CA LEU A 194 2.04 10.46 2.64
C LEU A 194 1.88 11.65 1.68
N ASP A 195 2.94 12.44 1.45
CA ASP A 195 2.88 13.58 0.53
C ASP A 195 2.59 13.14 -0.92
N VAL A 196 3.15 12.02 -1.36
CA VAL A 196 2.87 11.45 -2.69
C VAL A 196 1.41 11.05 -2.81
N TYR A 197 0.86 10.33 -1.81
CA TYR A 197 -0.55 9.91 -1.84
C TYR A 197 -1.52 11.09 -1.76
N VAL A 198 -1.23 12.10 -0.94
CA VAL A 198 -2.04 13.33 -0.89
C VAL A 198 -2.03 14.04 -2.24
N THR A 199 -0.88 14.12 -2.91
CA THR A 199 -0.78 14.73 -4.24
C THR A 199 -1.60 13.97 -5.26
N LYS A 200 -1.54 12.64 -5.26
CA LYS A 200 -2.36 11.78 -6.16
C LYS A 200 -3.85 11.98 -5.91
N LEU A 201 -4.30 11.95 -4.66
CA LEU A 201 -5.72 12.14 -4.33
C LEU A 201 -6.22 13.53 -4.76
N ARG A 202 -5.39 14.58 -4.60
CA ARG A 202 -5.73 15.92 -5.11
C ARG A 202 -5.92 15.93 -6.62
N ASP A 203 -5.04 15.25 -7.36
CA ASP A 203 -5.18 15.13 -8.82
C ASP A 203 -6.43 14.34 -9.22
N TYR A 204 -6.78 13.29 -8.47
CA TYR A 204 -7.97 12.50 -8.75
C TYR A 204 -9.27 13.27 -8.52
N LEU A 205 -9.29 14.14 -7.50
CA LEU A 205 -10.49 14.88 -7.07
C LEU A 205 -10.62 16.27 -7.72
N LYS A 206 -9.68 16.70 -8.55
CA LYS A 206 -9.61 18.07 -9.10
C LYS A 206 -10.79 18.50 -9.98
N GLU A 207 -11.59 17.55 -10.48
CA GLU A 207 -12.77 17.84 -11.31
C GLU A 207 -13.94 18.44 -10.51
N ASP A 208 -13.83 18.44 -9.17
CA ASP A 208 -14.81 19.08 -8.30
C ASP A 208 -14.11 20.04 -7.32
N SER A 209 -14.25 21.34 -7.56
CA SER A 209 -13.63 22.37 -6.72
C SER A 209 -14.19 22.46 -5.30
N SER A 210 -15.34 21.86 -5.02
CA SER A 210 -15.90 21.78 -3.66
C SER A 210 -15.15 20.80 -2.78
N ILE A 211 -14.37 19.88 -3.37
CA ILE A 211 -13.58 18.89 -2.64
C ILE A 211 -12.13 19.37 -2.55
N GLN A 212 -11.63 19.51 -1.35
CA GLN A 212 -10.26 19.97 -1.13
C GLN A 212 -9.55 19.20 -0.02
N ILE A 213 -8.28 18.89 -0.25
CA ILE A 213 -7.35 18.40 0.78
C ILE A 213 -6.37 19.53 1.05
N ILE A 214 -6.62 20.31 2.09
CA ILE A 214 -5.84 21.49 2.43
C ILE A 214 -4.70 21.11 3.38
N THR A 215 -3.47 21.51 3.07
CA THR A 215 -2.34 21.32 3.99
C THR A 215 -2.34 22.44 5.04
N ILE A 216 -2.45 22.07 6.31
CA ILE A 216 -2.26 22.98 7.44
C ILE A 216 -0.81 22.81 7.90
N LYS A 217 0.01 23.82 7.56
CA LYS A 217 1.47 23.78 7.79
C LYS A 217 1.80 23.46 9.25
N GLY A 218 2.64 22.46 9.47
CA GLY A 218 3.08 22.02 10.80
C GLY A 218 2.05 21.22 11.59
N ILE A 219 0.82 21.01 11.07
CA ILE A 219 -0.26 20.31 11.78
C ILE A 219 -0.66 19.04 11.01
N GLY A 220 -1.17 19.18 9.79
CA GLY A 220 -1.70 18.04 9.05
C GLY A 220 -2.54 18.44 7.85
N TYR A 221 -3.67 17.79 7.68
CA TYR A 221 -4.56 18.00 6.53
C TYR A 221 -5.99 18.24 6.97
N HIS A 222 -6.65 19.16 6.27
CA HIS A 222 -8.08 19.43 6.40
C HIS A 222 -8.78 18.98 5.12
N PHE A 223 -9.77 18.12 5.23
CA PHE A 223 -10.52 17.59 4.10
C PHE A 223 -11.93 18.16 4.08
N THR A 224 -12.30 18.79 2.97
CA THR A 224 -13.66 19.28 2.71
C THR A 224 -14.25 18.57 1.50
N ALA A 225 -15.51 18.17 1.59
CA ALA A 225 -16.23 17.55 0.48
C ALA A 225 -17.75 17.59 0.72
#